data_9ee9eba85e574647365ed68881266c28
#
_entry.id   9ee9eba85e574647365ed68881266c28
#
_cell.length_a   1.000
_cell.length_b   1.000
_cell.length_c   1.000
_cell.angle_alpha   90.00
_cell.angle_beta   90.00
_cell.angle_gamma   90.00
#
_symmetry.space_group_name_H-M   'P 1'
#
loop_
_entity.id
_entity.type
_entity.pdbx_description
1 polymer ?
#
loop_
_entity_poly.entity_id
_entity_poly.type
_entity_poly.pdbx_seq_one_letter_code
_entity_poly.pdbx_strand_id
1 'polypeptide(L)'
;MRILFCQGGERWKIDDCGKAYTSGSFDERIWERYKLYGSELTVMFAEERKRYNSGLLPTKYNFFDETKYNRISLVDEINPKVNTFNILIKKRNRDIIYKAVKDADVIIIRSLGTFVTNSTFKIANKLNKPIITEVTGPIFEGNYYGGFFSRMLAVSREWSAKKLNSVAKYTLYVTKNALQERYPNAGIMVGISDVYLPEVDIKKIVEKRSRKNKAEKVVFGTAGSTSLPRKGHKYVIKALGILKREGITNIEYHMAGGGDEADIIKQANKENVLEMIHFDGTIPASEMSTF
;
A
#
# COMPACT_ATOMS: atom_id res chain seq x y z
N MET A 1 -25.51 -1.72 10.34
CA MET A 1 -24.62 -2.81 9.90
C MET A 1 -23.22 -2.50 10.39
N ARG A 2 -22.58 -3.43 11.11
CA ARG A 2 -21.24 -3.32 11.69
C ARG A 2 -20.24 -3.93 10.72
N ILE A 3 -19.24 -3.15 10.31
CA ILE A 3 -18.21 -3.55 9.37
C ILE A 3 -16.91 -3.81 10.11
N LEU A 4 -16.27 -4.92 9.84
CA LEU A 4 -14.89 -5.18 10.23
C LEU A 4 -13.99 -5.07 9.00
N PHE A 5 -13.06 -4.12 9.03
CA PHE A 5 -12.01 -3.98 8.03
C PHE A 5 -10.69 -4.51 8.57
N CYS A 6 -9.98 -5.30 7.79
CA CYS A 6 -8.62 -5.72 8.12
C CYS A 6 -7.68 -5.77 6.92
N GLN A 7 -6.40 -5.52 7.19
CA GLN A 7 -5.30 -5.70 6.25
C GLN A 7 -4.06 -6.20 6.99
N GLY A 8 -3.30 -7.06 6.35
CA GLY A 8 -2.16 -7.71 7.00
C GLY A 8 -0.81 -6.99 6.87
N GLY A 9 -0.72 -5.94 6.08
CA GLY A 9 0.52 -5.18 5.86
C GLY A 9 0.62 -3.90 6.66
N GLU A 10 -0.52 -3.32 7.03
CA GLU A 10 -0.58 -2.09 7.82
C GLU A 10 -0.46 -2.37 9.31
N ARG A 11 0.05 -1.40 10.06
CA ARG A 11 0.23 -1.46 11.50
C ARG A 11 -0.14 -0.15 12.16
N TRP A 12 -0.78 -0.26 13.32
CA TRP A 12 -0.97 0.88 14.18
C TRP A 12 0.37 1.42 14.66
N LYS A 13 0.60 2.71 14.49
CA LYS A 13 1.66 3.48 15.16
C LYS A 13 1.00 4.22 16.30
N ILE A 14 1.49 4.00 17.51
CA ILE A 14 0.90 4.58 18.70
C ILE A 14 1.87 5.60 19.28
N ASP A 15 1.39 6.81 19.57
CA ASP A 15 2.19 7.84 20.21
C ASP A 15 2.29 7.65 21.74
N ASP A 16 3.05 8.52 22.36
CA ASP A 16 3.24 8.55 23.82
C ASP A 16 1.97 8.97 24.58
N CYS A 17 0.99 9.58 23.90
CA CYS A 17 -0.35 9.89 24.43
C CYS A 17 -1.38 8.79 24.15
N GLY A 18 -1.01 7.68 23.49
CA GLY A 18 -1.90 6.56 23.18
C GLY A 18 -2.74 6.74 21.92
N LYS A 19 -2.57 7.83 21.16
CA LYS A 19 -3.28 8.06 19.91
C LYS A 19 -2.75 7.16 18.81
N ALA A 20 -3.63 6.68 17.93
CA ALA A 20 -3.32 5.78 16.83
C ALA A 20 -3.16 6.52 15.51
N TYR A 21 -2.23 6.02 14.70
CA TYR A 21 -1.93 6.54 13.37
C TYR A 21 -1.73 5.40 12.37
N THR A 22 -2.00 5.69 11.10
CA THR A 22 -1.83 4.78 9.96
C THR A 22 -0.87 5.37 8.92
N SER A 23 -0.38 4.55 8.00
CA SER A 23 0.48 5.02 6.91
C SER A 23 -0.28 5.93 5.93
N GLY A 24 0.44 6.64 5.06
CA GLY A 24 -0.14 7.56 4.09
C GLY A 24 -1.16 6.95 3.12
N SER A 25 -1.22 5.61 3.04
CA SER A 25 -2.22 4.89 2.23
C SER A 25 -3.59 4.73 2.92
N PHE A 26 -3.72 5.13 4.18
CA PHE A 26 -4.93 4.98 4.99
C PHE A 26 -5.24 6.31 5.67
N ASP A 27 -5.86 7.20 4.93
CA ASP A 27 -6.36 8.49 5.42
C ASP A 27 -7.87 8.44 5.74
N GLU A 28 -8.39 9.55 6.24
CA GLU A 28 -9.81 9.71 6.62
C GLU A 28 -10.77 9.37 5.47
N ARG A 29 -10.41 9.70 4.21
CA ARG A 29 -11.26 9.43 3.02
C ARG A 29 -11.51 7.93 2.83
N ILE A 30 -10.54 7.09 3.20
CA ILE A 30 -10.71 5.63 3.13
C ILE A 30 -11.69 5.15 4.19
N TRP A 31 -11.60 5.67 5.41
CA TRP A 31 -12.50 5.29 6.49
C TRP A 31 -13.93 5.75 6.21
N GLU A 32 -14.11 6.97 5.72
CA GLU A 32 -15.39 7.49 5.26
C GLU A 32 -16.01 6.62 4.17
N ARG A 33 -15.21 6.21 3.18
CA ARG A 33 -15.66 5.29 2.13
C ARG A 33 -16.19 3.97 2.68
N TYR A 34 -15.48 3.34 3.60
CA TYR A 34 -15.97 2.09 4.21
C TYR A 34 -17.18 2.30 5.11
N LYS A 35 -17.25 3.44 5.79
CA LYS A 35 -18.39 3.79 6.63
C LYS A 35 -19.68 3.97 5.83
N LEU A 36 -19.61 4.29 4.52
CA LEU A 36 -20.80 4.34 3.65
C LEU A 36 -21.53 2.99 3.55
N TYR A 37 -20.85 1.89 3.80
CA TYR A 37 -21.43 0.55 3.76
C TYR A 37 -22.13 0.13 5.06
N GLY A 38 -22.02 0.91 6.15
CA GLY A 38 -22.64 0.57 7.43
C GLY A 38 -22.59 1.68 8.46
N SER A 39 -23.27 1.47 9.56
CA SER A 39 -23.38 2.47 10.65
C SER A 39 -22.13 2.53 11.53
N GLU A 40 -21.34 1.45 11.57
CA GLU A 40 -20.19 1.30 12.45
C GLU A 40 -19.03 0.63 11.70
N LEU A 41 -17.84 1.22 11.78
CA LEU A 41 -16.61 0.70 11.20
C LEU A 41 -15.60 0.37 12.29
N THR A 42 -15.18 -0.88 12.33
CA THR A 42 -14.08 -1.38 13.16
C THR A 42 -12.89 -1.71 12.28
N VAL A 43 -11.73 -1.13 12.59
CA VAL A 43 -10.47 -1.34 11.85
C VAL A 43 -9.52 -2.17 12.68
N MET A 44 -9.04 -3.27 12.12
CA MET A 44 -8.18 -4.24 12.81
C MET A 44 -6.82 -4.37 12.12
N PHE A 45 -5.76 -3.89 12.79
CA PHE A 45 -4.37 -4.05 12.38
C PHE A 45 -3.51 -4.60 13.52
N ALA A 46 -2.32 -5.09 13.17
CA ALA A 46 -1.28 -5.32 14.17
C ALA A 46 -0.77 -3.99 14.73
N GLU A 47 -0.33 -3.97 15.97
CA GLU A 47 0.21 -2.77 16.62
C GLU A 47 1.72 -2.86 16.74
N GLU A 48 2.45 -1.83 16.28
CA GLU A 48 3.89 -1.75 16.45
C GLU A 48 4.25 -1.65 17.95
N ARG A 49 5.30 -2.33 18.35
CA ARG A 49 5.78 -2.27 19.74
C ARG A 49 6.43 -0.93 20.11
N LYS A 50 6.91 -0.21 19.08
CA LYS A 50 7.53 1.09 19.27
C LYS A 50 6.46 2.13 19.61
N ARG A 51 6.74 2.96 20.62
CA ARG A 51 6.00 4.19 20.88
C ARG A 51 6.70 5.35 20.19
N TYR A 52 5.93 6.27 19.70
CA TYR A 52 6.40 7.41 18.93
C TYR A 52 6.16 8.70 19.68
N ASN A 53 7.02 9.69 19.45
CA ASN A 53 6.79 11.03 19.97
C ASN A 53 5.58 11.66 19.24
N SER A 54 4.63 12.18 20.01
CA SER A 54 3.37 12.77 19.52
C SER A 54 3.57 13.95 18.57
N GLY A 55 4.71 14.68 18.67
CA GLY A 55 5.04 15.78 17.75
C GLY A 55 5.55 15.33 16.40
N LEU A 56 6.03 14.08 16.26
CA LEU A 56 6.62 13.58 15.00
C LEU A 56 5.63 12.79 14.12
N LEU A 57 4.63 12.14 14.70
CA LEU A 57 3.71 11.29 13.95
C LEU A 57 2.83 12.06 12.97
N PRO A 58 2.23 13.21 13.31
CA PRO A 58 1.35 13.95 12.41
C PRO A 58 2.00 14.41 11.11
N THR A 59 3.33 14.52 11.08
CA THR A 59 4.07 14.92 9.87
C THR A 59 4.27 13.78 8.86
N LYS A 60 4.10 12.51 9.29
CA LYS A 60 4.43 11.32 8.48
C LYS A 60 3.29 10.34 8.33
N TYR A 61 2.32 10.38 9.23
CA TYR A 61 1.25 9.40 9.35
C TYR A 61 -0.10 10.07 9.53
N ASN A 62 -1.16 9.39 9.12
CA ASN A 62 -2.52 9.88 9.26
C ASN A 62 -3.08 9.53 10.63
N PHE A 63 -3.64 10.51 11.32
CA PHE A 63 -4.33 10.30 12.58
C PHE A 63 -5.58 9.42 12.37
N PHE A 64 -5.80 8.47 13.27
CA PHE A 64 -7.00 7.64 13.31
C PHE A 64 -7.94 8.13 14.41
N ASP A 65 -9.09 8.61 14.04
CA ASP A 65 -10.06 9.21 14.96
C ASP A 65 -10.91 8.12 15.64
N GLU A 66 -10.51 7.70 16.84
CA GLU A 66 -11.24 6.70 17.63
C GLU A 66 -12.60 7.21 18.16
N THR A 67 -12.96 8.48 17.96
CA THR A 67 -14.32 8.97 18.25
C THR A 67 -15.31 8.63 17.13
N LYS A 68 -14.80 8.38 15.91
CA LYS A 68 -15.60 8.05 14.72
C LYS A 68 -15.56 6.57 14.38
N TYR A 69 -14.47 5.88 14.68
CA TYR A 69 -14.20 4.50 14.28
C TYR A 69 -13.66 3.67 15.44
N ASN A 70 -13.94 2.39 15.43
CA ASN A 70 -13.42 1.47 16.44
C ASN A 70 -12.06 0.90 16.01
N ARG A 71 -11.10 0.86 16.93
CA ARG A 71 -9.79 0.27 16.74
C ARG A 71 -9.68 -1.09 17.41
N ILE A 72 -9.12 -2.07 16.68
CA ILE A 72 -8.64 -3.33 17.26
C ILE A 72 -7.15 -3.47 16.97
N SER A 73 -6.36 -3.68 18.02
CA SER A 73 -4.93 -3.91 17.96
C SER A 73 -4.62 -5.41 18.13
N LEU A 74 -3.90 -5.97 17.16
CA LEU A 74 -3.31 -7.30 17.24
C LEU A 74 -1.84 -7.19 17.65
N VAL A 75 -1.30 -8.24 18.25
CA VAL A 75 0.13 -8.31 18.55
C VAL A 75 0.91 -8.42 17.22
N ASP A 76 1.94 -7.59 17.04
CA ASP A 76 2.79 -7.61 15.85
C ASP A 76 3.58 -8.93 15.75
N GLU A 77 3.30 -9.69 14.69
CA GLU A 77 3.94 -10.98 14.41
C GLU A 77 5.20 -10.86 13.55
N ILE A 78 5.40 -9.70 12.92
CA ILE A 78 6.45 -9.50 11.91
C ILE A 78 7.70 -8.86 12.51
N ASN A 79 7.61 -8.33 13.73
CA ASN A 79 8.78 -7.79 14.40
C ASN A 79 9.85 -8.89 14.57
N PRO A 80 11.09 -8.70 14.09
CA PRO A 80 12.14 -9.72 14.17
C PRO A 80 12.50 -10.12 15.60
N LYS A 81 12.18 -9.30 16.61
CA LYS A 81 12.32 -9.63 18.05
C LYS A 81 11.14 -10.46 18.57
N VAL A 82 10.06 -10.59 17.82
CA VAL A 82 8.92 -11.46 18.11
C VAL A 82 8.96 -12.58 17.08
N ASN A 83 9.27 -13.77 17.53
CA ASN A 83 9.36 -14.92 16.66
C ASN A 83 8.06 -15.06 15.83
N THR A 84 8.17 -14.96 14.51
CA THR A 84 7.06 -15.11 13.55
C THR A 84 6.34 -16.46 13.70
N PHE A 85 7.01 -17.43 14.31
CA PHE A 85 6.48 -18.77 14.61
C PHE A 85 5.93 -18.90 16.04
N ASN A 86 5.82 -17.80 16.81
CA ASN A 86 5.32 -17.87 18.18
C ASN A 86 3.84 -18.28 18.22
N ILE A 87 3.60 -19.52 18.63
CA ILE A 87 2.28 -20.12 18.66
C ILE A 87 1.33 -19.39 19.63
N LEU A 88 1.85 -18.88 20.74
CA LEU A 88 1.04 -18.16 21.74
C LEU A 88 0.53 -16.83 21.20
N ILE A 89 1.37 -16.09 20.49
CA ILE A 89 0.97 -14.84 19.82
C ILE A 89 -0.10 -15.13 18.77
N LYS A 90 0.10 -16.17 17.95
CA LYS A 90 -0.88 -16.58 16.95
C LYS A 90 -2.21 -17.01 17.56
N LYS A 91 -2.17 -17.73 18.69
CA LYS A 91 -3.38 -18.12 19.43
C LYS A 91 -4.11 -16.88 19.92
N ARG A 92 -3.41 -15.98 20.63
CA ARG A 92 -3.97 -14.71 21.13
C ARG A 92 -4.61 -13.88 20.00
N ASN A 93 -3.90 -13.73 18.90
CA ASN A 93 -4.42 -12.98 17.74
C ASN A 93 -5.66 -13.65 17.14
N ARG A 94 -5.69 -15.00 17.05
CA ARG A 94 -6.89 -15.72 16.60
C ARG A 94 -8.11 -15.49 17.50
N ASP A 95 -7.91 -15.45 18.81
CA ASP A 95 -8.99 -15.22 19.77
C ASP A 95 -9.56 -13.80 19.62
N ILE A 96 -8.70 -12.80 19.41
CA ILE A 96 -9.12 -11.41 19.11
C ILE A 96 -9.88 -11.36 17.78
N ILE A 97 -9.32 -11.97 16.72
CA ILE A 97 -9.95 -12.02 15.39
C ILE A 97 -11.31 -12.71 15.47
N TYR A 98 -11.42 -13.83 16.21
CA TYR A 98 -12.68 -14.55 16.36
C TYR A 98 -13.76 -13.66 16.98
N LYS A 99 -13.46 -12.93 18.06
CA LYS A 99 -14.40 -11.99 18.68
C LYS A 99 -14.81 -10.90 17.71
N ALA A 100 -13.84 -10.25 17.06
CA ALA A 100 -14.09 -9.17 16.09
C ALA A 100 -14.98 -9.63 14.93
N VAL A 101 -14.71 -10.80 14.36
CA VAL A 101 -15.52 -11.38 13.26
C VAL A 101 -16.92 -11.77 13.75
N LYS A 102 -17.05 -12.35 14.94
CA LYS A 102 -18.36 -12.71 15.52
C LYS A 102 -19.26 -11.48 15.66
N ASP A 103 -18.69 -10.37 16.12
CA ASP A 103 -19.42 -9.13 16.39
C ASP A 103 -19.76 -8.32 15.13
N ALA A 104 -19.06 -8.55 14.03
CA ALA A 104 -19.31 -7.86 12.77
C ALA A 104 -20.42 -8.52 11.95
N ASP A 105 -21.09 -7.72 11.12
CA ASP A 105 -22.11 -8.18 10.17
C ASP A 105 -21.49 -8.45 8.79
N VAL A 106 -20.48 -7.67 8.39
CA VAL A 106 -19.73 -7.81 7.13
C VAL A 106 -18.24 -7.66 7.39
N ILE A 107 -17.44 -8.48 6.71
CA ILE A 107 -15.98 -8.50 6.83
C ILE A 107 -15.36 -8.02 5.51
N ILE A 108 -14.56 -6.97 5.56
CA ILE A 108 -13.77 -6.49 4.42
C ILE A 108 -12.30 -6.85 4.67
N ILE A 109 -11.72 -7.61 3.75
CA ILE A 109 -10.34 -8.09 3.85
C ILE A 109 -9.53 -7.56 2.69
N ARG A 110 -8.65 -6.61 2.96
CA ARG A 110 -7.77 -6.03 1.96
C ARG A 110 -6.44 -6.79 1.91
N SER A 111 -6.05 -7.24 0.73
CA SER A 111 -4.77 -7.93 0.47
C SER A 111 -4.58 -9.22 1.30
N LEU A 112 -5.18 -10.32 0.85
CA LEU A 112 -4.99 -11.65 1.40
C LEU A 112 -3.51 -12.08 1.41
N GLY A 113 -3.19 -13.15 2.11
CA GLY A 113 -1.86 -13.81 2.11
C GLY A 113 -1.08 -13.68 3.42
N THR A 114 -1.50 -12.85 4.36
CA THR A 114 -0.87 -12.77 5.70
C THR A 114 -1.61 -13.65 6.71
N PHE A 115 -0.98 -13.91 7.85
CA PHE A 115 -1.63 -14.66 8.93
C PHE A 115 -2.94 -13.99 9.37
N VAL A 116 -2.93 -12.67 9.55
CA VAL A 116 -4.12 -11.91 9.99
C VAL A 116 -5.25 -12.06 8.98
N THR A 117 -5.02 -11.71 7.72
CA THR A 117 -6.06 -11.73 6.69
C THR A 117 -6.56 -13.14 6.38
N ASN A 118 -5.65 -14.14 6.38
CA ASN A 118 -6.03 -15.54 6.16
C ASN A 118 -6.81 -16.11 7.33
N SER A 119 -6.47 -15.76 8.57
CA SER A 119 -7.21 -16.19 9.75
C SER A 119 -8.59 -15.53 9.80
N THR A 120 -8.67 -14.24 9.50
CA THR A 120 -9.95 -13.51 9.42
C THR A 120 -10.86 -14.14 8.37
N PHE A 121 -10.35 -14.42 7.17
CA PHE A 121 -11.12 -15.08 6.11
C PHE A 121 -11.66 -16.44 6.56
N LYS A 122 -10.79 -17.31 7.10
CA LYS A 122 -11.18 -18.66 7.54
C LYS A 122 -12.22 -18.64 8.67
N ILE A 123 -12.05 -17.73 9.63
CA ILE A 123 -12.99 -17.58 10.75
C ILE A 123 -14.33 -17.02 10.24
N ALA A 124 -14.31 -16.01 9.39
CA ALA A 124 -15.52 -15.42 8.81
C ALA A 124 -16.30 -16.47 7.99
N ASN A 125 -15.59 -17.24 7.16
CA ASN A 125 -16.21 -18.33 6.40
C ASN A 125 -16.83 -19.40 7.31
N LYS A 126 -16.12 -19.80 8.39
CA LYS A 126 -16.65 -20.77 9.37
C LYS A 126 -17.89 -20.25 10.09
N LEU A 127 -17.98 -18.96 10.32
CA LEU A 127 -19.14 -18.30 10.98
C LEU A 127 -20.21 -17.85 9.98
N ASN A 128 -20.10 -18.22 8.70
CA ASN A 128 -21.01 -17.85 7.62
C ASN A 128 -21.22 -16.32 7.51
N LYS A 129 -20.18 -15.53 7.80
CA LYS A 129 -20.22 -14.07 7.65
C LYS A 129 -20.00 -13.66 6.21
N PRO A 130 -20.70 -12.65 5.69
CA PRO A 130 -20.40 -12.07 4.39
C PRO A 130 -18.96 -11.54 4.35
N ILE A 131 -18.20 -11.93 3.33
CA ILE A 131 -16.80 -11.53 3.13
C ILE A 131 -16.67 -10.80 1.80
N ILE A 132 -16.07 -9.63 1.82
CA ILE A 132 -15.61 -8.91 0.65
C ILE A 132 -14.09 -8.91 0.68
N THR A 133 -13.45 -9.44 -0.35
CA THR A 133 -12.00 -9.36 -0.52
C THR A 133 -11.63 -8.20 -1.43
N GLU A 134 -10.57 -7.47 -1.10
CA GLU A 134 -10.00 -6.42 -1.95
C GLU A 134 -8.58 -6.81 -2.39
N VAL A 135 -8.38 -6.97 -3.69
CA VAL A 135 -7.09 -7.28 -4.30
C VAL A 135 -6.49 -5.99 -4.88
N THR A 136 -5.52 -5.43 -4.17
CA THR A 136 -4.97 -4.09 -4.45
C THR A 136 -3.59 -4.11 -5.13
N GLY A 137 -3.05 -5.28 -5.37
CA GLY A 137 -1.76 -5.43 -6.05
C GLY A 137 -1.20 -6.84 -5.99
N PRO A 138 -0.11 -7.09 -6.70
CA PRO A 138 0.52 -8.40 -6.71
C PRO A 138 1.24 -8.66 -5.37
N ILE A 139 0.87 -9.76 -4.72
CA ILE A 139 1.32 -10.10 -3.36
C ILE A 139 2.76 -10.60 -3.38
N PHE A 140 3.12 -11.39 -4.40
CA PHE A 140 4.48 -11.91 -4.55
C PHE A 140 5.51 -10.79 -4.60
N GLU A 141 5.36 -9.84 -5.52
CA GLU A 141 6.31 -8.74 -5.72
C GLU A 141 6.37 -7.82 -4.50
N GLY A 142 5.26 -7.62 -3.80
CA GLY A 142 5.23 -6.85 -2.56
C GLY A 142 6.10 -7.45 -1.45
N ASN A 143 6.34 -8.76 -1.47
CA ASN A 143 7.12 -9.48 -0.47
C ASN A 143 8.52 -9.90 -0.97
N TYR A 144 8.73 -10.00 -2.28
CA TYR A 144 9.95 -10.56 -2.88
C TYR A 144 11.23 -9.76 -2.55
N TYR A 145 11.12 -8.44 -2.44
CA TYR A 145 12.27 -7.55 -2.22
C TYR A 145 12.71 -7.42 -0.75
N GLY A 146 12.03 -8.07 0.19
CA GLY A 146 12.31 -7.98 1.63
C GLY A 146 13.44 -8.91 2.16
N GLY A 147 14.31 -9.46 1.29
CA GLY A 147 15.40 -10.39 1.67
C GLY A 147 15.02 -11.87 1.57
N PHE A 148 15.94 -12.78 1.93
CA PHE A 148 15.81 -14.21 1.67
C PHE A 148 14.55 -14.85 2.28
N PHE A 149 14.30 -14.65 3.57
CA PHE A 149 13.10 -15.17 4.23
C PHE A 149 11.80 -14.57 3.68
N SER A 150 11.82 -13.31 3.31
CA SER A 150 10.67 -12.66 2.68
C SER A 150 10.34 -13.27 1.33
N ARG A 151 11.37 -13.65 0.54
CA ARG A 151 11.20 -14.34 -0.76
C ARG A 151 10.57 -15.71 -0.59
N MET A 152 11.01 -16.51 0.38
CA MET A 152 10.39 -17.80 0.69
C MET A 152 8.91 -17.63 1.09
N LEU A 153 8.62 -16.65 1.93
CA LEU A 153 7.26 -16.33 2.35
C LEU A 153 6.40 -15.78 1.21
N ALA A 154 7.01 -15.10 0.22
CA ALA A 154 6.28 -14.52 -0.90
C ALA A 154 5.51 -15.57 -1.69
N VAL A 155 6.13 -16.72 -1.97
CA VAL A 155 5.48 -17.85 -2.69
C VAL A 155 4.30 -18.39 -1.89
N SER A 156 4.50 -18.66 -0.59
CA SER A 156 3.45 -19.18 0.30
C SER A 156 2.28 -18.19 0.45
N ARG A 157 2.59 -16.90 0.56
CA ARG A 157 1.58 -15.84 0.65
C ARG A 157 0.78 -15.70 -0.63
N GLU A 158 1.46 -15.71 -1.78
CA GLU A 158 0.83 -15.66 -3.11
C GLU A 158 -0.12 -16.85 -3.31
N TRP A 159 0.36 -18.08 -3.04
CA TRP A 159 -0.45 -19.29 -3.16
C TRP A 159 -1.67 -19.25 -2.23
N SER A 160 -1.46 -18.86 -0.98
CA SER A 160 -2.55 -18.75 0.00
C SER A 160 -3.58 -17.69 -0.41
N ALA A 161 -3.13 -16.54 -0.92
CA ALA A 161 -4.01 -15.49 -1.40
C ALA A 161 -4.85 -15.94 -2.61
N LYS A 162 -4.22 -16.61 -3.58
CA LYS A 162 -4.93 -17.19 -4.73
C LYS A 162 -6.00 -18.18 -4.29
N LYS A 163 -5.63 -19.11 -3.39
CA LYS A 163 -6.55 -20.13 -2.87
C LYS A 163 -7.75 -19.51 -2.14
N LEU A 164 -7.54 -18.53 -1.29
CA LEU A 164 -8.64 -17.91 -0.55
C LEU A 164 -9.48 -17.00 -1.44
N ASN A 165 -8.85 -16.28 -2.36
CA ASN A 165 -9.56 -15.41 -3.29
C ASN A 165 -10.46 -16.23 -4.24
N SER A 166 -10.01 -17.40 -4.70
CA SER A 166 -10.78 -18.23 -5.64
C SER A 166 -12.11 -18.72 -5.08
N VAL A 167 -12.26 -18.78 -3.75
CA VAL A 167 -13.49 -19.19 -3.06
C VAL A 167 -14.24 -18.04 -2.40
N ALA A 168 -13.75 -16.81 -2.51
CA ALA A 168 -14.44 -15.65 -1.99
C ALA A 168 -15.70 -15.36 -2.80
N LYS A 169 -16.80 -15.03 -2.13
CA LYS A 169 -18.08 -14.76 -2.80
C LYS A 169 -18.08 -13.40 -3.51
N TYR A 170 -17.41 -12.40 -2.91
CA TYR A 170 -17.32 -11.04 -3.45
C TYR A 170 -15.88 -10.59 -3.46
N THR A 171 -15.40 -10.10 -4.61
CA THR A 171 -14.04 -9.60 -4.75
C THR A 171 -14.00 -8.29 -5.52
N LEU A 172 -13.34 -7.29 -4.93
CA LEU A 172 -12.99 -6.03 -5.58
C LEU A 172 -11.54 -6.09 -6.05
N TYR A 173 -11.30 -5.69 -7.28
CA TYR A 173 -9.95 -5.55 -7.84
C TYR A 173 -9.71 -4.09 -8.22
N VAL A 174 -8.50 -3.59 -7.97
CA VAL A 174 -8.12 -2.23 -8.38
C VAL A 174 -7.76 -2.12 -9.86
N THR A 175 -7.85 -3.22 -10.59
CA THR A 175 -7.64 -3.29 -12.05
C THR A 175 -8.87 -3.87 -12.75
N LYS A 176 -8.95 -3.68 -14.06
CA LYS A 176 -10.03 -4.27 -14.86
C LYS A 176 -9.74 -5.72 -15.27
N ASN A 177 -8.47 -6.09 -15.50
CA ASN A 177 -8.08 -7.40 -16.05
C ASN A 177 -6.88 -8.02 -15.31
N ALA A 178 -5.77 -7.31 -15.17
CA ALA A 178 -4.48 -7.88 -14.74
C ALA A 178 -4.50 -8.63 -13.40
N LEU A 179 -5.17 -8.09 -12.39
CA LEU A 179 -5.28 -8.78 -11.10
C LEU A 179 -6.33 -9.90 -11.13
N GLN A 180 -7.37 -9.79 -11.93
CA GLN A 180 -8.38 -10.83 -12.12
C GLN A 180 -7.78 -12.08 -12.77
N GLU A 181 -6.92 -11.91 -13.77
CA GLU A 181 -6.19 -13.04 -14.40
C GLU A 181 -5.23 -13.71 -13.41
N ARG A 182 -4.54 -12.90 -12.59
CA ARG A 182 -3.56 -13.39 -11.64
C ARG A 182 -4.17 -14.03 -10.39
N TYR A 183 -5.27 -13.50 -9.91
CA TYR A 183 -6.02 -13.95 -8.73
C TYR A 183 -7.47 -14.29 -9.12
N PRO A 184 -7.69 -15.35 -9.89
CA PRO A 184 -9.03 -15.68 -10.37
C PRO A 184 -9.99 -15.93 -9.21
N ASN A 185 -11.27 -15.61 -9.43
CA ASN A 185 -12.34 -15.80 -8.48
C ASN A 185 -13.57 -16.36 -9.22
N ALA A 186 -14.29 -17.27 -8.59
CA ALA A 186 -15.52 -17.87 -9.14
C ALA A 186 -16.80 -17.13 -8.70
N GLY A 187 -16.69 -16.14 -7.82
CA GLY A 187 -17.80 -15.36 -7.29
C GLY A 187 -18.07 -14.09 -8.09
N ILE A 188 -18.68 -13.12 -7.43
CA ILE A 188 -18.98 -11.81 -8.01
C ILE A 188 -17.73 -10.94 -7.94
N MET A 189 -17.26 -10.48 -9.09
CA MET A 189 -16.06 -9.67 -9.25
C MET A 189 -16.38 -8.28 -9.79
N VAL A 190 -15.72 -7.26 -9.23
CA VAL A 190 -15.79 -5.89 -9.74
C VAL A 190 -14.40 -5.29 -9.80
N GLY A 191 -14.05 -4.64 -10.92
CA GLY A 191 -12.83 -3.88 -11.09
C GLY A 191 -13.09 -2.39 -10.86
N ILE A 192 -12.57 -1.83 -9.76
CA ILE A 192 -12.74 -0.42 -9.38
C ILE A 192 -11.39 0.12 -8.91
N SER A 193 -10.93 1.22 -9.52
CA SER A 193 -9.71 1.90 -9.06
C SER A 193 -9.86 2.37 -7.62
N ASP A 194 -8.82 2.18 -6.81
CA ASP A 194 -8.71 2.74 -5.46
C ASP A 194 -7.94 4.07 -5.44
N VAL A 195 -7.59 4.57 -6.60
CA VAL A 195 -6.92 5.87 -6.76
C VAL A 195 -7.98 6.94 -6.97
N TYR A 196 -7.98 7.94 -6.10
CA TYR A 196 -8.76 9.17 -6.30
C TYR A 196 -7.96 10.11 -7.20
N LEU A 197 -8.53 10.41 -8.35
CA LEU A 197 -8.01 11.45 -9.24
C LEU A 197 -8.96 12.65 -9.18
N PRO A 198 -8.46 13.87 -8.94
CA PRO A 198 -9.26 15.07 -9.13
C PRO A 198 -9.66 15.19 -10.60
N GLU A 199 -10.67 15.99 -10.90
CA GLU A 199 -11.03 16.29 -12.28
C GLU A 199 -9.82 16.86 -13.03
N VAL A 200 -9.47 16.19 -14.11
CA VAL A 200 -8.32 16.58 -14.93
C VAL A 200 -8.82 17.52 -16.05
N ASP A 201 -8.32 18.74 -16.05
CA ASP A 201 -8.58 19.68 -17.14
C ASP A 201 -7.76 19.30 -18.38
N ILE A 202 -8.38 18.49 -19.23
CA ILE A 202 -7.77 18.00 -20.48
C ILE A 202 -7.35 19.16 -21.38
N LYS A 203 -8.08 20.30 -21.38
CA LYS A 203 -7.74 21.46 -22.19
C LYS A 203 -6.39 22.04 -21.80
N LYS A 204 -6.15 22.21 -20.48
CA LYS A 204 -4.85 22.68 -19.96
C LYS A 204 -3.71 21.73 -20.34
N ILE A 205 -3.94 20.41 -20.33
CA ILE A 205 -2.91 19.43 -20.73
C ILE A 205 -2.58 19.58 -22.22
N VAL A 206 -3.59 19.70 -23.06
CA VAL A 206 -3.40 19.86 -24.51
C VAL A 206 -2.69 21.19 -24.82
N GLU A 207 -3.10 22.28 -24.18
CA GLU A 207 -2.43 23.59 -24.31
C GLU A 207 -0.97 23.55 -23.84
N LYS A 208 -0.68 22.90 -22.70
CA LYS A 208 0.69 22.74 -22.19
C LYS A 208 1.55 21.92 -23.17
N ARG A 209 0.98 20.90 -23.80
CA ARG A 209 1.66 20.10 -24.84
C ARG A 209 1.93 20.88 -26.12
N SER A 210 0.98 21.68 -26.59
CA SER A 210 1.13 22.47 -27.82
C SER A 210 2.16 23.56 -27.72
N ARG A 211 2.46 24.08 -26.51
CA ARG A 211 3.45 25.11 -26.24
C ARG A 211 4.90 24.59 -26.13
N LYS A 212 5.12 23.29 -26.12
CA LYS A 212 6.48 22.72 -26.02
C LYS A 212 7.23 22.88 -27.35
N ASN A 213 8.21 23.78 -27.38
CA ASN A 213 9.21 23.86 -28.45
C ASN A 213 10.14 22.61 -28.38
N LYS A 214 10.56 22.12 -29.54
CA LYS A 214 11.49 20.98 -29.67
C LYS A 214 12.87 21.20 -28.98
N ALA A 215 13.21 22.44 -28.67
CA ALA A 215 14.47 22.83 -28.01
C ALA A 215 14.39 22.89 -26.49
N GLU A 216 13.20 22.72 -25.91
CA GLU A 216 13.04 22.74 -24.45
C GLU A 216 13.50 21.44 -23.78
N LYS A 217 13.97 21.59 -22.55
CA LYS A 217 14.32 20.48 -21.66
C LYS A 217 13.16 19.48 -21.51
N VAL A 218 13.45 18.20 -21.67
CA VAL A 218 12.46 17.13 -21.47
C VAL A 218 12.48 16.72 -20.00
N VAL A 219 11.37 16.88 -19.31
CA VAL A 219 11.24 16.51 -17.89
C VAL A 219 10.44 15.22 -17.79
N PHE A 220 11.02 14.22 -17.10
CA PHE A 220 10.36 12.98 -16.71
C PHE A 220 10.09 12.99 -15.21
N GLY A 221 8.88 12.58 -14.81
CA GLY A 221 8.52 12.44 -13.40
C GLY A 221 8.16 11.00 -13.02
N THR A 222 8.55 10.58 -11.82
CA THR A 222 8.06 9.34 -11.20
C THR A 222 7.56 9.63 -9.79
N ALA A 223 6.29 9.33 -9.53
CA ALA A 223 5.71 9.38 -8.20
C ALA A 223 5.85 8.02 -7.50
N GLY A 224 6.59 7.97 -6.40
CA GLY A 224 6.75 6.76 -5.60
C GLY A 224 8.01 6.71 -4.77
N SER A 225 8.04 5.84 -3.77
CA SER A 225 9.17 5.71 -2.86
C SER A 225 10.48 5.39 -3.59
N THR A 226 11.54 6.11 -3.26
CA THR A 226 12.91 5.92 -3.75
C THR A 226 13.53 4.60 -3.24
N SER A 227 13.11 4.13 -2.06
CA SER A 227 13.59 2.86 -1.48
C SER A 227 13.02 1.60 -2.13
N LEU A 228 12.04 1.70 -3.03
CA LEU A 228 11.35 0.54 -3.58
C LEU A 228 11.86 0.16 -4.98
N PRO A 229 12.66 -0.92 -5.13
CA PRO A 229 13.21 -1.36 -6.42
C PRO A 229 12.17 -1.56 -7.52
N ARG A 230 10.93 -1.93 -7.16
CA ARG A 230 9.81 -2.13 -8.09
C ARG A 230 9.34 -0.85 -8.78
N LYS A 231 9.72 0.34 -8.29
CA LYS A 231 9.38 1.63 -8.92
C LYS A 231 10.19 1.90 -10.18
N GLY A 232 11.25 1.12 -10.40
CA GLY A 232 11.96 1.13 -11.68
C GLY A 232 12.97 2.23 -11.86
N HIS A 233 13.24 3.06 -10.86
CA HIS A 233 14.20 4.18 -10.93
C HIS A 233 15.55 3.79 -11.57
N LYS A 234 16.06 2.60 -11.22
CA LYS A 234 17.33 2.07 -11.77
C LYS A 234 17.32 1.93 -13.30
N TYR A 235 16.17 1.67 -13.91
CA TYR A 235 16.08 1.53 -15.38
C TYR A 235 16.08 2.89 -16.04
N VAL A 236 15.43 3.89 -15.45
CA VAL A 236 15.45 5.27 -15.93
C VAL A 236 16.89 5.82 -15.86
N ILE A 237 17.60 5.61 -14.75
CA ILE A 237 19.00 6.04 -14.58
C ILE A 237 19.90 5.44 -15.65
N LYS A 238 19.76 4.12 -15.93
CA LYS A 238 20.52 3.47 -17.01
C LYS A 238 20.18 4.05 -18.39
N ALA A 239 18.90 4.34 -18.65
CA ALA A 239 18.48 4.96 -19.91
C ALA A 239 19.08 6.36 -20.07
N LEU A 240 19.07 7.17 -19.01
CA LEU A 240 19.73 8.48 -18.99
C LEU A 240 21.24 8.37 -19.32
N GLY A 241 21.92 7.37 -18.75
CA GLY A 241 23.33 7.10 -19.05
C GLY A 241 23.58 6.76 -20.54
N ILE A 242 22.66 6.02 -21.16
CA ILE A 242 22.74 5.71 -22.59
C ILE A 242 22.54 7.00 -23.39
N LEU A 243 21.48 7.74 -23.13
CA LEU A 243 21.15 8.99 -23.83
C LEU A 243 22.26 10.04 -23.72
N LYS A 244 22.87 10.17 -22.53
CA LYS A 244 24.01 11.08 -22.33
C LYS A 244 25.22 10.71 -23.18
N ARG A 245 25.52 9.40 -23.31
CA ARG A 245 26.60 8.91 -24.19
C ARG A 245 26.33 9.18 -25.68
N GLU A 246 25.05 9.26 -26.05
CA GLU A 246 24.60 9.64 -27.41
C GLU A 246 24.51 11.16 -27.61
N GLY A 247 24.96 11.98 -26.63
CA GLY A 247 24.96 13.45 -26.71
C GLY A 247 23.64 14.10 -26.36
N ILE A 248 22.64 13.32 -25.88
CA ILE A 248 21.35 13.86 -25.48
C ILE A 248 21.37 14.19 -23.98
N THR A 249 21.50 15.49 -23.66
CA THR A 249 21.68 16.00 -22.29
C THR A 249 20.56 16.94 -21.81
N ASN A 250 19.63 17.29 -22.69
CA ASN A 250 18.51 18.19 -22.38
C ASN A 250 17.35 17.48 -21.66
N ILE A 251 17.66 16.54 -20.74
CA ILE A 251 16.70 15.72 -20.03
C ILE A 251 16.88 15.90 -18.51
N GLU A 252 15.78 16.04 -17.79
CA GLU A 252 15.75 15.99 -16.32
C GLU A 252 14.80 14.90 -15.85
N TYR A 253 15.20 14.23 -14.76
CA TYR A 253 14.42 13.19 -14.11
C TYR A 253 14.08 13.59 -12.68
N HIS A 254 12.80 13.78 -12.42
CA HIS A 254 12.24 14.17 -11.13
C HIS A 254 11.66 12.96 -10.39
N MET A 255 11.95 12.84 -9.09
CA MET A 255 11.46 11.78 -8.23
C MET A 255 10.67 12.35 -7.06
N ALA A 256 9.34 12.27 -7.14
CA ALA A 256 8.43 12.62 -6.04
C ALA A 256 8.15 11.40 -5.17
N GLY A 257 8.70 11.37 -3.96
CA GLY A 257 8.50 10.31 -2.97
C GLY A 257 9.62 10.23 -1.96
N GLY A 258 9.29 9.86 -0.74
CA GLY A 258 10.30 9.67 0.31
C GLY A 258 10.95 8.29 0.25
N GLY A 259 12.10 8.16 0.91
CA GLY A 259 12.83 6.92 1.06
C GLY A 259 14.33 7.13 1.16
N ASP A 260 15.08 6.03 1.20
CA ASP A 260 16.53 6.06 1.12
C ASP A 260 16.96 6.23 -0.34
N GLU A 261 17.80 7.20 -0.60
CA GLU A 261 18.28 7.59 -1.92
C GLU A 261 19.69 7.06 -2.24
N ALA A 262 20.38 6.45 -1.25
CA ALA A 262 21.78 6.06 -1.36
C ALA A 262 22.07 5.14 -2.58
N ASP A 263 21.22 4.14 -2.82
CA ASP A 263 21.39 3.22 -3.95
C ASP A 263 21.15 3.94 -5.30
N ILE A 264 20.22 4.88 -5.34
CA ILE A 264 19.92 5.70 -6.53
C ILE A 264 21.10 6.60 -6.85
N ILE A 265 21.61 7.33 -5.86
CA ILE A 265 22.78 8.21 -5.99
C ILE A 265 24.01 7.42 -6.45
N LYS A 266 24.26 6.25 -5.85
CA LYS A 266 25.36 5.38 -6.25
C LYS A 266 25.25 4.97 -7.71
N GLN A 267 24.06 4.60 -8.16
CA GLN A 267 23.86 4.21 -9.56
C GLN A 267 23.95 5.40 -10.51
N ALA A 268 23.41 6.56 -10.15
CA ALA A 268 23.48 7.78 -10.94
C ALA A 268 24.93 8.25 -11.15
N ASN A 269 25.76 8.18 -10.11
CA ASN A 269 27.21 8.45 -10.21
C ASN A 269 27.91 7.44 -11.13
N LYS A 270 27.55 6.14 -11.05
CA LYS A 270 28.11 5.12 -11.95
C LYS A 270 27.81 5.39 -13.41
N GLU A 271 26.60 5.86 -13.71
CA GLU A 271 26.18 6.21 -15.08
C GLU A 271 26.55 7.66 -15.46
N ASN A 272 27.16 8.45 -14.56
CA ASN A 272 27.54 9.85 -14.74
C ASN A 272 26.34 10.76 -15.13
N VAL A 273 25.21 10.61 -14.42
CA VAL A 273 23.94 11.33 -14.72
C VAL A 273 23.31 11.98 -13.48
N LEU A 274 24.05 12.10 -12.37
CA LEU A 274 23.49 12.62 -11.11
C LEU A 274 22.95 14.06 -11.30
N GLU A 275 23.59 14.88 -12.10
CA GLU A 275 23.18 16.24 -12.40
C GLU A 275 21.86 16.34 -13.19
N MET A 276 21.40 15.23 -13.79
CA MET A 276 20.13 15.12 -14.51
C MET A 276 18.98 14.67 -13.59
N ILE A 277 19.25 14.43 -12.30
CA ILE A 277 18.32 13.82 -11.36
C ILE A 277 17.95 14.79 -10.24
N HIS A 278 16.65 14.92 -9.97
CA HIS A 278 16.09 15.77 -8.93
C HIS A 278 15.27 14.93 -7.95
N PHE A 279 15.57 15.09 -6.65
CA PHE A 279 14.83 14.46 -5.57
C PHE A 279 13.86 15.49 -4.97
N ASP A 280 12.59 15.40 -5.36
CA ASP A 280 11.56 16.37 -4.93
C ASP A 280 10.96 16.02 -3.55
N GLY A 281 11.38 14.90 -2.96
CA GLY A 281 10.87 14.47 -1.67
C GLY A 281 9.40 14.04 -1.71
N THR A 282 8.76 14.03 -0.55
CA THR A 282 7.33 13.67 -0.46
C THR A 282 6.47 14.87 -0.81
N ILE A 283 5.73 14.79 -1.90
CA ILE A 283 4.77 15.79 -2.35
C ILE A 283 3.39 15.47 -1.80
N PRO A 284 2.68 16.40 -1.16
CA PRO A 284 1.31 16.20 -0.71
C PRO A 284 0.36 15.85 -1.87
N ALA A 285 -0.65 15.00 -1.60
CA ALA A 285 -1.59 14.59 -2.64
C ALA A 285 -2.33 15.75 -3.31
N SER A 286 -2.55 16.88 -2.59
CA SER A 286 -3.14 18.10 -3.11
C SER A 286 -2.26 18.83 -4.14
N GLU A 287 -0.94 18.62 -4.10
CA GLU A 287 0.04 19.27 -4.95
C GLU A 287 0.52 18.39 -6.12
N MET A 288 0.17 17.08 -6.09
CA MET A 288 0.57 16.13 -7.13
C MET A 288 0.12 16.50 -8.56
N SER A 289 -0.94 17.31 -8.70
CA SER A 289 -1.40 17.77 -10.01
C SER A 289 -0.47 18.79 -10.66
N THR A 290 0.43 19.41 -9.91
CA THR A 290 1.42 20.38 -10.39
C THR A 290 2.78 19.75 -10.66
N PHE A 291 3.03 18.57 -10.09
CA PHE A 291 4.20 17.72 -10.36
C PHE A 291 4.08 17.06 -11.74
#